data_3a4e1fda22efe1d7b8d80c912c988e52
#
_entry.id   3a4e1fda22efe1d7b8d80c912c988e52
#
_cell.length_a   1.000
_cell.length_b   1.000
_cell.length_c   1.000
_cell.angle_alpha   90.00
_cell.angle_beta   90.00
_cell.angle_gamma   90.00
#
_symmetry.space_group_name_H-M   'P 1'
#
loop_
_entity.id
_entity.type
_entity.pdbx_description
1 polymer ?
#
loop_
_entity_poly.entity_id
_entity_poly.type
_entity_poly.pdbx_seq_one_letter_code
_entity_poly.pdbx_strand_id
1 'polypeptide(L)'
;MASGATTEDKLTRRYPKFAPKTAIIGDSQTKYLFNHFDPMQKGTPALITWRGAGILDILRELKNLPRSVTTMVFHVGTNDLASHGGEETLRRYRSLVEYTRRERPEVRRIYVSLVLPRHISRRSFRPNQGFVLWFNNQARLFNQSVRNLCRRSQTVFYVDHGFEDLPPRRFLAADGVHPNFLGVAAIAEHLRGILPREAAPSPPSWSAIPSSDTGPD
;
A
#
# COMPACT_ATOMS: atom_id res chain seq x y z
N MET A 1 25.37 -5.74 24.35
CA MET A 1 24.03 -6.35 24.41
C MET A 1 23.09 -5.45 23.62
N ALA A 2 22.67 -5.85 22.42
CA ALA A 2 21.73 -5.10 21.61
C ALA A 2 20.33 -5.30 22.21
N SER A 3 19.73 -4.24 22.71
CA SER A 3 18.31 -4.21 23.10
C SER A 3 17.46 -4.56 21.88
N GLY A 4 16.90 -5.78 21.87
CA GLY A 4 15.97 -6.19 20.85
C GLY A 4 14.72 -5.32 20.93
N ALA A 5 14.47 -4.49 19.90
CA ALA A 5 13.22 -3.73 19.78
C ALA A 5 12.04 -4.68 19.91
N THR A 6 11.09 -4.37 20.77
CA THR A 6 9.89 -5.16 20.97
C THR A 6 9.02 -5.14 19.70
N THR A 7 8.12 -6.10 19.53
CA THR A 7 7.22 -6.17 18.36
C THR A 7 6.37 -4.89 18.23
N GLU A 8 6.03 -4.26 19.36
CA GLU A 8 5.27 -2.99 19.40
C GLU A 8 6.05 -1.82 18.82
N ASP A 9 7.36 -1.74 19.02
CA ASP A 9 8.21 -0.66 18.49
C ASP A 9 8.32 -0.69 16.94
N LYS A 10 7.96 -1.82 16.32
CA LYS A 10 8.04 -2.01 14.86
C LYS A 10 6.73 -1.66 14.15
N LEU A 11 5.62 -1.64 14.88
CA LEU A 11 4.27 -1.43 14.34
C LEU A 11 3.81 0.01 14.60
N THR A 12 3.49 0.72 13.53
CA THR A 12 2.95 2.09 13.60
C THR A 12 1.60 2.12 12.94
N ARG A 13 0.60 2.65 13.66
CA ARG A 13 -0.75 2.88 13.15
C ARG A 13 -1.03 4.37 13.15
N ARG A 14 -1.44 4.92 12.01
CA ARG A 14 -1.80 6.32 11.84
C ARG A 14 -3.20 6.40 11.23
N TYR A 15 -4.12 6.90 11.98
CA TYR A 15 -5.50 7.11 11.55
C TYR A 15 -5.74 8.60 11.26
N PRO A 16 -6.45 8.93 10.18
CA PRO A 16 -6.86 10.30 9.92
C PRO A 16 -7.95 10.75 10.90
N LYS A 17 -8.20 12.06 10.96
CA LYS A 17 -9.27 12.67 11.77
C LYS A 17 -10.66 12.14 11.40
N PHE A 18 -10.88 11.91 10.11
CA PHE A 18 -12.15 11.41 9.58
C PHE A 18 -12.10 9.90 9.41
N ALA A 19 -13.26 9.23 9.50
CA ALA A 19 -13.35 7.79 9.33
C ALA A 19 -12.80 7.35 7.95
N PRO A 20 -11.70 6.59 7.92
CA PRO A 20 -11.05 6.24 6.66
C PRO A 20 -11.89 5.23 5.87
N LYS A 21 -12.02 5.46 4.56
CA LYS A 21 -12.59 4.49 3.60
C LYS A 21 -11.52 3.54 3.05
N THR A 22 -10.26 3.91 3.18
CA THR A 22 -9.11 3.14 2.71
C THR A 22 -8.12 2.90 3.83
N ALA A 23 -7.50 1.71 3.85
CA ALA A 23 -6.32 1.40 4.65
C ALA A 23 -5.16 0.99 3.73
N ILE A 24 -3.99 1.56 3.95
CA ILE A 24 -2.72 1.15 3.35
C ILE A 24 -1.93 0.43 4.42
N ILE A 25 -1.64 -0.84 4.18
CA ILE A 25 -0.95 -1.72 5.13
C ILE A 25 0.32 -2.22 4.46
N GLY A 26 1.44 -2.01 5.12
CA GLY A 26 2.72 -2.41 4.54
C GLY A 26 3.82 -2.69 5.54
N ASP A 27 4.95 -3.12 4.99
CA ASP A 27 6.19 -3.34 5.72
C ASP A 27 7.02 -2.05 5.86
N SER A 28 8.32 -2.17 6.07
CA SER A 28 9.23 -1.02 6.25
C SER A 28 9.30 -0.08 5.04
N GLN A 29 8.91 -0.53 3.84
CA GLN A 29 8.92 0.31 2.64
C GLN A 29 7.84 1.40 2.69
N THR A 30 6.79 1.23 3.50
CA THR A 30 5.73 2.24 3.71
C THR A 30 6.02 3.22 4.84
N LYS A 31 7.17 3.11 5.52
CA LYS A 31 7.50 3.84 6.76
C LYS A 31 7.28 5.35 6.67
N TYR A 32 7.56 5.95 5.54
CA TYR A 32 7.50 7.40 5.37
C TYR A 32 6.31 7.89 4.54
N LEU A 33 5.38 7.00 4.17
CA LEU A 33 4.17 7.40 3.43
C LEU A 33 3.33 8.44 4.16
N PHE A 34 3.37 8.45 5.49
CA PHE A 34 2.61 9.42 6.29
C PHE A 34 2.98 10.88 6.01
N ASN A 35 4.19 11.15 5.51
CA ASN A 35 4.59 12.51 5.13
C ASN A 35 3.86 13.03 3.89
N HIS A 36 3.17 12.14 3.18
CA HIS A 36 2.47 12.44 1.93
C HIS A 36 0.94 12.41 2.06
N PHE A 37 0.40 12.13 3.26
CA PHE A 37 -1.03 12.08 3.51
C PHE A 37 -1.37 12.94 4.74
N ASP A 38 -2.04 14.07 4.51
CA ASP A 38 -2.47 14.95 5.59
C ASP A 38 -3.58 14.27 6.42
N PRO A 39 -3.36 14.01 7.72
CA PRO A 39 -4.37 13.35 8.56
C PRO A 39 -5.60 14.20 8.82
N MET A 40 -5.54 15.51 8.56
CA MET A 40 -6.66 16.44 8.71
C MET A 40 -7.50 16.54 7.44
N GLN A 41 -7.03 15.99 6.32
CA GLN A 41 -7.75 15.99 5.05
C GLN A 41 -8.75 14.83 5.01
N LYS A 42 -9.97 15.13 4.57
CA LYS A 42 -11.00 14.12 4.31
C LYS A 42 -10.57 13.20 3.16
N GLY A 43 -10.86 11.90 3.25
CA GLY A 43 -10.42 10.90 2.27
C GLY A 43 -9.00 10.36 2.50
N THR A 44 -8.25 10.89 3.46
CA THR A 44 -6.93 10.34 3.84
C THR A 44 -7.06 8.90 4.32
N PRO A 45 -6.21 7.97 3.85
CA PRO A 45 -6.23 6.58 4.27
C PRO A 45 -5.70 6.40 5.70
N ALA A 46 -6.13 5.33 6.36
CA ALA A 46 -5.41 4.79 7.50
C ALA A 46 -4.08 4.20 7.01
N LEU A 47 -2.99 4.50 7.70
CA LEU A 47 -1.64 4.01 7.37
C LEU A 47 -1.16 3.08 8.48
N ILE A 48 -0.94 1.82 8.15
CA ILE A 48 -0.39 0.81 9.04
C ILE A 48 0.94 0.34 8.47
N THR A 49 2.02 0.63 9.19
CA THR A 49 3.36 0.21 8.82
C THR A 49 3.92 -0.73 9.88
N TRP A 50 4.27 -1.94 9.49
CA TRP A 50 4.93 -2.91 10.36
C TRP A 50 6.31 -3.26 9.81
N ARG A 51 7.34 -2.67 10.39
CA ARG A 51 8.73 -2.85 9.94
C ARG A 51 9.18 -4.31 10.08
N GLY A 52 9.64 -4.89 8.98
CA GLY A 52 10.07 -6.27 8.93
C GLY A 52 8.94 -7.32 8.85
N ALA A 53 7.68 -6.87 8.79
CA ALA A 53 6.54 -7.78 8.68
C ALA A 53 6.56 -8.56 7.37
N GLY A 54 6.13 -9.82 7.47
CA GLY A 54 5.68 -10.61 6.34
C GLY A 54 4.15 -10.57 6.18
N ILE A 55 3.67 -11.26 5.18
CA ILE A 55 2.25 -11.35 4.84
C ILE A 55 1.41 -11.90 6.00
N LEU A 56 1.95 -12.91 6.72
CA LEU A 56 1.24 -13.52 7.84
C LEU A 56 1.10 -12.60 9.05
N ASP A 57 2.02 -11.64 9.22
CA ASP A 57 1.92 -10.63 10.26
C ASP A 57 0.77 -9.66 9.97
N ILE A 58 0.62 -9.28 8.69
CA ILE A 58 -0.46 -8.38 8.24
C ILE A 58 -1.85 -8.96 8.53
N LEU A 59 -2.04 -10.28 8.45
CA LEU A 59 -3.31 -10.93 8.78
C LEU A 59 -3.81 -10.56 10.20
N ARG A 60 -2.89 -10.41 11.15
CA ARG A 60 -3.23 -10.08 12.55
C ARG A 60 -3.80 -8.66 12.68
N GLU A 61 -3.33 -7.74 11.82
CA GLU A 61 -3.75 -6.35 11.86
C GLU A 61 -5.12 -6.09 11.22
N LEU A 62 -5.62 -6.98 10.37
CA LEU A 62 -6.90 -6.79 9.69
C LEU A 62 -8.08 -6.64 10.64
N LYS A 63 -8.03 -7.29 11.80
CA LYS A 63 -9.08 -7.21 12.82
C LYS A 63 -9.14 -5.85 13.51
N ASN A 64 -8.01 -5.12 13.55
CA ASN A 64 -7.88 -3.85 14.25
C ASN A 64 -8.30 -2.64 13.39
N LEU A 65 -8.60 -2.88 12.11
CA LEU A 65 -8.99 -1.80 11.20
C LEU A 65 -10.45 -1.37 11.42
N PRO A 66 -10.75 -0.06 11.30
CA PRO A 66 -12.13 0.43 11.36
C PRO A 66 -13.04 -0.24 10.33
N ARG A 67 -14.28 -0.52 10.69
CA ARG A 67 -15.30 -1.08 9.77
C ARG A 67 -15.68 -0.14 8.63
N SER A 68 -15.34 1.15 8.72
CA SER A 68 -15.51 2.11 7.65
C SER A 68 -14.62 1.84 6.42
N VAL A 69 -13.55 1.02 6.58
CA VAL A 69 -12.62 0.68 5.50
C VAL A 69 -13.28 -0.28 4.52
N THR A 70 -13.46 0.20 3.29
CA THR A 70 -14.04 -0.55 2.16
C THR A 70 -13.02 -0.84 1.05
N THR A 71 -11.82 -0.26 1.15
CA THR A 71 -10.71 -0.45 0.23
C THR A 71 -9.44 -0.75 1.02
N MET A 72 -8.73 -1.80 0.65
CA MET A 72 -7.42 -2.14 1.24
C MET A 72 -6.32 -2.10 0.19
N VAL A 73 -5.17 -1.59 0.60
CA VAL A 73 -3.93 -1.62 -0.18
C VAL A 73 -2.89 -2.38 0.62
N PHE A 74 -2.36 -3.45 0.06
CA PHE A 74 -1.27 -4.23 0.65
C PHE A 74 0.05 -3.92 -0.06
N HIS A 75 0.98 -3.32 0.68
CA HIS A 75 2.34 -3.04 0.24
C HIS A 75 3.32 -3.86 1.08
N VAL A 76 3.32 -5.16 0.87
CA VAL A 76 4.06 -6.18 1.66
C VAL A 76 4.52 -7.30 0.72
N GLY A 77 5.39 -8.16 1.21
CA GLY A 77 5.85 -9.35 0.49
C GLY A 77 7.34 -9.33 0.14
N THR A 78 8.02 -8.18 0.25
CA THR A 78 9.48 -8.12 0.02
C THR A 78 10.26 -8.97 1.01
N ASN A 79 9.78 -9.10 2.26
CA ASN A 79 10.40 -9.93 3.29
C ASN A 79 10.11 -11.42 3.05
N ASP A 80 8.86 -11.77 2.71
CA ASP A 80 8.49 -13.14 2.36
C ASP A 80 9.27 -13.63 1.14
N LEU A 81 9.35 -12.81 0.10
CA LEU A 81 10.09 -13.14 -1.11
C LEU A 81 11.57 -13.40 -0.84
N ALA A 82 12.19 -12.57 0.00
CA ALA A 82 13.57 -12.72 0.40
C ALA A 82 13.85 -13.98 1.21
N SER A 83 12.86 -14.45 1.98
CA SER A 83 12.99 -15.58 2.90
C SER A 83 12.50 -16.91 2.31
N HIS A 84 11.51 -16.88 1.41
CA HIS A 84 10.78 -18.06 0.98
C HIS A 84 10.66 -18.22 -0.54
N GLY A 85 11.08 -17.20 -1.33
CA GLY A 85 10.94 -17.21 -2.78
C GLY A 85 9.52 -16.92 -3.27
N GLY A 86 9.36 -16.92 -4.62
CA GLY A 86 8.15 -16.40 -5.28
C GLY A 86 6.91 -17.26 -5.07
N GLU A 87 7.04 -18.59 -5.12
CA GLU A 87 5.90 -19.50 -5.04
C GLU A 87 5.22 -19.45 -3.66
N GLU A 88 6.00 -19.57 -2.60
CA GLU A 88 5.47 -19.50 -1.23
C GLU A 88 4.89 -18.12 -0.92
N THR A 89 5.54 -17.05 -1.39
CA THR A 89 5.04 -15.69 -1.24
C THR A 89 3.68 -15.53 -1.95
N LEU A 90 3.52 -16.09 -3.14
CA LEU A 90 2.25 -16.07 -3.87
C LEU A 90 1.15 -16.84 -3.13
N ARG A 91 1.49 -18.00 -2.55
CA ARG A 91 0.56 -18.80 -1.73
C ARG A 91 0.07 -17.99 -0.52
N ARG A 92 0.97 -17.32 0.18
CA ARG A 92 0.62 -16.45 1.32
C ARG A 92 -0.25 -15.27 0.89
N TYR A 93 0.02 -14.68 -0.27
CA TYR A 93 -0.82 -13.60 -0.81
C TYR A 93 -2.24 -14.05 -1.11
N ARG A 94 -2.41 -15.24 -1.70
CA ARG A 94 -3.75 -15.82 -1.90
C ARG A 94 -4.48 -15.98 -0.57
N SER A 95 -3.82 -16.52 0.44
CA SER A 95 -4.38 -16.66 1.79
C SER A 95 -4.74 -15.30 2.40
N LEU A 96 -3.93 -14.26 2.20
CA LEU A 96 -4.22 -12.89 2.66
C LEU A 96 -5.50 -12.35 2.01
N VAL A 97 -5.64 -12.50 0.70
CA VAL A 97 -6.83 -12.04 -0.04
C VAL A 97 -8.08 -12.81 0.41
N GLU A 98 -8.01 -14.13 0.51
CA GLU A 98 -9.11 -14.99 0.96
C GLU A 98 -9.52 -14.67 2.39
N TYR A 99 -8.56 -14.52 3.30
CA TYR A 99 -8.80 -14.13 4.68
C TYR A 99 -9.47 -12.76 4.76
N THR A 100 -8.97 -11.79 3.98
CA THR A 100 -9.56 -10.44 3.93
C THR A 100 -11.02 -10.49 3.50
N ARG A 101 -11.35 -11.24 2.47
CA ARG A 101 -12.73 -11.38 1.98
C ARG A 101 -13.66 -12.02 3.00
N ARG A 102 -13.16 -13.00 3.74
CA ARG A 102 -13.96 -13.70 4.77
C ARG A 102 -14.19 -12.86 6.02
N GLU A 103 -13.12 -12.24 6.55
CA GLU A 103 -13.17 -11.53 7.83
C GLU A 103 -13.61 -10.07 7.70
N ARG A 104 -13.53 -9.52 6.49
CA ARG A 104 -13.82 -8.11 6.20
C ARG A 104 -14.75 -7.99 4.99
N PRO A 105 -15.99 -8.51 5.07
CA PRO A 105 -16.94 -8.51 3.95
C PRO A 105 -17.32 -7.10 3.45
N GLU A 106 -17.12 -6.06 4.27
CA GLU A 106 -17.26 -4.66 3.86
C GLU A 106 -16.19 -4.19 2.89
N VAL A 107 -15.05 -4.90 2.78
CA VAL A 107 -13.97 -4.55 1.84
C VAL A 107 -14.37 -4.99 0.43
N ARG A 108 -14.56 -4.02 -0.44
CA ARG A 108 -14.99 -4.21 -1.83
C ARG A 108 -13.84 -4.21 -2.83
N ARG A 109 -12.72 -3.60 -2.47
CA ARG A 109 -11.54 -3.48 -3.34
C ARG A 109 -10.27 -3.80 -2.55
N ILE A 110 -9.45 -4.65 -3.13
CA ILE A 110 -8.14 -5.01 -2.60
C ILE A 110 -7.11 -4.66 -3.65
N TYR A 111 -6.15 -3.83 -3.30
CA TYR A 111 -5.00 -3.50 -4.14
C TYR A 111 -3.76 -4.18 -3.58
N VAL A 112 -2.98 -4.77 -4.46
CA VAL A 112 -1.71 -5.44 -4.14
C VAL A 112 -0.59 -4.69 -4.85
N SER A 113 0.29 -4.06 -4.09
CA SER A 113 1.49 -3.46 -4.67
C SER A 113 2.44 -4.55 -5.16
N LEU A 114 2.95 -4.39 -6.37
CA LEU A 114 4.01 -5.24 -6.87
C LEU A 114 5.28 -5.04 -6.05
N VAL A 115 6.01 -6.12 -5.80
CA VAL A 115 7.27 -6.08 -5.04
C VAL A 115 8.30 -5.27 -5.81
N LEU A 116 8.92 -4.31 -5.13
CA LEU A 116 9.94 -3.46 -5.71
C LEU A 116 11.24 -4.24 -5.93
N PRO A 117 11.99 -3.91 -6.99
CA PRO A 117 13.32 -4.50 -7.20
C PRO A 117 14.28 -4.05 -6.10
N ARG A 118 15.29 -4.87 -5.81
CA ARG A 118 16.39 -4.54 -4.91
C ARG A 118 17.65 -4.19 -5.70
N HIS A 119 18.56 -3.48 -5.05
CA HIS A 119 19.88 -3.18 -5.56
C HIS A 119 20.96 -3.55 -4.54
N ILE A 120 22.21 -3.62 -5.00
CA ILE A 120 23.35 -3.80 -4.13
C ILE A 120 23.44 -2.63 -3.15
N SER A 121 23.59 -2.95 -1.85
CA SER A 121 23.79 -1.94 -0.82
C SER A 121 25.10 -1.18 -1.06
N ARG A 122 25.01 0.13 -1.09
CA ARG A 122 26.18 1.03 -1.15
C ARG A 122 26.86 1.23 0.20
N ARG A 123 26.27 0.66 1.26
CA ARG A 123 26.80 0.70 2.64
C ARG A 123 27.55 -0.57 3.01
N SER A 124 27.44 -1.63 2.19
CA SER A 124 28.06 -2.92 2.48
C SER A 124 29.44 -3.02 1.85
N PHE A 125 30.44 -3.40 2.64
CA PHE A 125 31.77 -3.76 2.15
C PHE A 125 31.79 -5.12 1.41
N ARG A 126 30.76 -5.95 1.60
CA ARG A 126 30.60 -7.24 0.92
C ARG A 126 29.24 -7.28 0.21
N PRO A 127 29.14 -6.71 -1.00
CA PRO A 127 27.87 -6.69 -1.72
C PRO A 127 27.47 -8.10 -2.09
N ASN A 128 26.24 -8.48 -1.74
CA ASN A 128 25.67 -9.78 -2.11
C ASN A 128 24.98 -9.68 -3.48
N GLN A 129 25.77 -9.60 -4.55
CA GLN A 129 25.25 -9.48 -5.90
C GLN A 129 24.42 -10.69 -6.32
N GLY A 130 24.85 -11.90 -5.96
CA GLY A 130 24.12 -13.14 -6.27
C GLY A 130 22.72 -13.16 -5.66
N PHE A 131 22.59 -12.73 -4.38
CA PHE A 131 21.29 -12.61 -3.75
C PHE A 131 20.39 -11.57 -4.43
N VAL A 132 20.93 -10.41 -4.79
CA VAL A 132 20.15 -9.36 -5.46
C VAL A 132 19.63 -9.83 -6.82
N LEU A 133 20.46 -10.49 -7.62
CA LEU A 133 20.05 -11.07 -8.90
C LEU A 133 18.96 -12.13 -8.71
N TRP A 134 19.16 -13.05 -7.77
CA TRP A 134 18.16 -14.06 -7.43
C TRP A 134 16.86 -13.43 -6.99
N PHE A 135 16.90 -12.46 -6.04
CA PHE A 135 15.72 -11.77 -5.53
C PHE A 135 14.94 -11.08 -6.66
N ASN A 136 15.63 -10.33 -7.53
CA ASN A 136 14.97 -9.60 -8.62
C ASN A 136 14.33 -10.55 -9.64
N ASN A 137 14.95 -11.71 -9.90
CA ASN A 137 14.34 -12.73 -10.73
C ASN A 137 13.07 -13.30 -10.07
N GLN A 138 13.12 -13.61 -8.78
CA GLN A 138 11.95 -14.06 -8.01
C GLN A 138 10.85 -12.98 -7.98
N ALA A 139 11.22 -11.71 -7.79
CA ALA A 139 10.28 -10.58 -7.78
C ALA A 139 9.56 -10.45 -9.13
N ARG A 140 10.30 -10.55 -10.25
CA ARG A 140 9.70 -10.49 -11.58
C ARG A 140 8.68 -11.61 -11.82
N LEU A 141 9.01 -12.86 -11.48
CA LEU A 141 8.10 -14.01 -11.61
C LEU A 141 6.88 -13.87 -10.70
N PHE A 142 7.09 -13.45 -9.46
CA PHE A 142 6.03 -13.19 -8.50
C PHE A 142 5.09 -12.08 -8.99
N ASN A 143 5.64 -10.93 -9.41
CA ASN A 143 4.87 -9.79 -9.93
C ASN A 143 4.03 -10.20 -11.15
N GLN A 144 4.59 -11.02 -12.06
CA GLN A 144 3.84 -11.57 -13.19
C GLN A 144 2.66 -12.43 -12.73
N SER A 145 2.89 -13.27 -11.71
CA SER A 145 1.84 -14.12 -11.14
C SER A 145 0.74 -13.31 -10.45
N VAL A 146 1.10 -12.21 -9.76
CA VAL A 146 0.14 -11.26 -9.17
C VAL A 146 -0.68 -10.57 -10.25
N ARG A 147 -0.05 -10.08 -11.33
CA ARG A 147 -0.76 -9.49 -12.47
C ARG A 147 -1.80 -10.47 -13.06
N ASN A 148 -1.41 -11.74 -13.21
CA ASN A 148 -2.31 -12.79 -13.71
C ASN A 148 -3.47 -13.10 -12.76
N LEU A 149 -3.21 -13.11 -11.45
CA LEU A 149 -4.24 -13.28 -10.42
C LEU A 149 -5.29 -12.14 -10.50
N CYS A 150 -4.80 -10.90 -10.59
CA CYS A 150 -5.64 -9.71 -10.62
C CYS A 150 -6.51 -9.63 -11.89
N ARG A 151 -5.97 -10.02 -13.06
CA ARG A 151 -6.72 -10.05 -14.32
C ARG A 151 -7.98 -10.95 -14.27
N ARG A 152 -7.98 -11.95 -13.40
CA ARG A 152 -9.10 -12.89 -13.21
C ARG A 152 -10.05 -12.48 -12.10
N SER A 153 -9.86 -11.33 -11.49
CA SER A 153 -10.64 -10.84 -10.36
C SER A 153 -11.32 -9.51 -10.66
N GLN A 154 -12.55 -9.36 -10.17
CA GLN A 154 -13.28 -8.09 -10.24
C GLN A 154 -13.06 -7.21 -9.00
N THR A 155 -12.43 -7.74 -7.95
CA THR A 155 -12.27 -7.06 -6.67
C THR A 155 -10.83 -6.95 -6.19
N VAL A 156 -9.90 -7.65 -6.87
CA VAL A 156 -8.45 -7.58 -6.56
C VAL A 156 -7.72 -6.95 -7.74
N PHE A 157 -6.95 -5.94 -7.46
CA PHE A 157 -6.20 -5.14 -8.43
C PHE A 157 -4.72 -5.12 -8.03
N TYR A 158 -3.81 -4.90 -8.96
CA TYR A 158 -2.42 -4.64 -8.64
C TYR A 158 -2.07 -3.16 -8.79
N VAL A 159 -1.04 -2.75 -8.06
CA VAL A 159 -0.42 -1.43 -8.21
C VAL A 159 1.01 -1.64 -8.67
N ASP A 160 1.32 -1.14 -9.86
CA ASP A 160 2.67 -1.10 -10.39
C ASP A 160 3.24 0.30 -10.16
N HIS A 161 4.37 0.37 -9.48
CA HIS A 161 5.02 1.65 -9.22
C HIS A 161 6.01 2.05 -10.33
N GLY A 162 6.18 1.21 -11.36
CA GLY A 162 7.05 1.49 -12.51
C GLY A 162 8.54 1.57 -12.18
N PHE A 163 8.99 0.96 -11.08
CA PHE A 163 10.39 1.06 -10.64
C PHE A 163 11.32 0.07 -11.36
N GLU A 164 10.77 -0.91 -12.06
CA GLU A 164 11.56 -1.90 -12.80
C GLU A 164 12.40 -1.26 -13.92
N ASP A 165 11.88 -0.19 -14.53
CA ASP A 165 12.49 0.51 -15.67
C ASP A 165 13.34 1.73 -15.26
N LEU A 166 13.43 2.02 -13.96
CA LEU A 166 14.14 3.20 -13.46
C LEU A 166 15.49 2.83 -12.85
N PRO A 167 16.52 3.69 -13.00
CA PRO A 167 17.79 3.50 -12.30
C PRO A 167 17.56 3.41 -10.78
N PRO A 168 18.03 2.34 -10.10
CA PRO A 168 17.74 2.11 -8.68
C PRO A 168 18.13 3.27 -7.76
N ARG A 169 19.19 4.00 -8.09
CA ARG A 169 19.63 5.18 -7.30
C ARG A 169 18.60 6.29 -7.27
N ARG A 170 17.71 6.33 -8.25
CA ARG A 170 16.68 7.37 -8.34
C ARG A 170 15.58 7.19 -7.30
N PHE A 171 15.26 5.95 -6.92
CA PHE A 171 14.14 5.65 -6.03
C PHE A 171 14.49 4.82 -4.79
N LEU A 172 15.69 4.16 -4.74
CA LEU A 172 16.14 3.40 -3.57
C LEU A 172 17.18 4.18 -2.75
N ALA A 173 17.10 3.98 -1.45
CA ALA A 173 18.09 4.44 -0.48
C ALA A 173 19.44 3.70 -0.64
N ALA A 174 20.44 4.10 0.13
CA ALA A 174 21.78 3.52 0.04
C ALA A 174 21.87 2.04 0.43
N ASP A 175 20.89 1.52 1.15
CA ASP A 175 20.78 0.10 1.50
C ASP A 175 20.31 -0.79 0.34
N GLY A 176 19.78 -0.19 -0.73
CA GLY A 176 19.34 -0.89 -1.93
C GLY A 176 18.00 -1.64 -1.75
N VAL A 177 17.28 -1.41 -0.66
CA VAL A 177 16.01 -2.10 -0.31
C VAL A 177 14.87 -1.13 -0.10
N HIS A 178 15.10 -0.08 0.69
CA HIS A 178 14.06 0.87 1.04
C HIS A 178 13.93 1.98 0.00
N PRO A 179 12.72 2.45 -0.30
CA PRO A 179 12.54 3.66 -1.09
C PRO A 179 13.23 4.85 -0.42
N ASN A 180 13.92 5.68 -1.21
CA ASN A 180 14.40 6.99 -0.78
C ASN A 180 13.24 8.01 -0.79
N PHE A 181 13.53 9.28 -0.54
CA PHE A 181 12.51 10.33 -0.54
C PHE A 181 11.70 10.39 -1.85
N LEU A 182 12.37 10.33 -3.01
CA LEU A 182 11.70 10.33 -4.32
C LEU A 182 10.89 9.06 -4.55
N GLY A 183 11.41 7.90 -4.12
CA GLY A 183 10.70 6.63 -4.19
C GLY A 183 9.43 6.61 -3.34
N VAL A 184 9.48 7.13 -2.12
CA VAL A 184 8.29 7.25 -1.26
C VAL A 184 7.27 8.21 -1.88
N ALA A 185 7.71 9.34 -2.43
CA ALA A 185 6.83 10.31 -3.10
C ALA A 185 6.12 9.68 -4.31
N ALA A 186 6.86 8.93 -5.15
CA ALA A 186 6.28 8.22 -6.29
C ALA A 186 5.27 7.16 -5.87
N ILE A 187 5.57 6.36 -4.84
CA ILE A 187 4.62 5.39 -4.28
C ILE A 187 3.35 6.11 -3.81
N ALA A 188 3.50 7.20 -3.06
CA ALA A 188 2.36 7.97 -2.55
C ALA A 188 1.49 8.53 -3.68
N GLU A 189 2.10 9.01 -4.76
CA GLU A 189 1.38 9.55 -5.92
C GLU A 189 0.58 8.46 -6.65
N HIS A 190 1.19 7.31 -6.91
CA HIS A 190 0.50 6.17 -7.51
C HIS A 190 -0.65 5.69 -6.63
N LEU A 191 -0.44 5.65 -5.30
CA LEU A 191 -1.51 5.28 -4.38
C LEU A 191 -2.65 6.29 -4.38
N ARG A 192 -2.38 7.61 -4.41
CA ARG A 192 -3.43 8.62 -4.55
C ARG A 192 -4.26 8.44 -5.83
N GLY A 193 -3.61 8.05 -6.92
CA GLY A 193 -4.29 7.81 -8.21
C GLY A 193 -5.33 6.70 -8.17
N ILE A 194 -5.17 5.72 -7.27
CA ILE A 194 -6.09 4.57 -7.12
C ILE A 194 -7.08 4.71 -5.96
N LEU A 195 -6.87 5.68 -5.04
CA LEU A 195 -7.79 5.89 -3.94
C LEU A 195 -9.14 6.39 -4.46
N PRO A 196 -10.26 5.92 -3.87
CA PRO A 196 -11.57 6.47 -4.19
C PRO A 196 -11.56 7.98 -3.94
N ARG A 197 -11.74 8.76 -4.99
CA ARG A 197 -11.99 10.19 -4.82
C ARG A 197 -13.37 10.33 -4.17
N GLU A 198 -13.46 11.11 -3.09
CA GLU A 198 -14.78 11.53 -2.63
C GLU A 198 -15.45 12.30 -3.76
N ALA A 199 -16.72 11.95 -4.04
CA ALA A 199 -17.53 12.76 -4.96
C ALA A 199 -17.46 14.20 -4.44
N ALA A 200 -17.15 15.13 -5.33
CA ALA A 200 -17.29 16.55 -5.02
C ALA A 200 -18.70 16.76 -4.42
N PRO A 201 -18.86 17.57 -3.36
CA PRO A 201 -20.18 17.85 -2.83
C PRO A 201 -21.03 18.32 -4.01
N SER A 202 -22.21 17.70 -4.19
CA SER A 202 -23.17 18.13 -5.20
C SER A 202 -23.33 19.65 -5.06
N PRO A 203 -23.26 20.42 -6.13
CA PRO A 203 -23.50 21.85 -6.03
C PRO A 203 -24.82 22.04 -5.30
N PRO A 204 -24.92 23.02 -4.38
CA PRO A 204 -26.17 23.26 -3.67
C PRO A 204 -27.28 23.42 -4.73
N SER A 205 -28.34 22.61 -4.61
CA SER A 205 -29.51 22.78 -5.44
C SER A 205 -30.09 24.16 -5.11
N TRP A 206 -29.82 25.13 -5.93
CA TRP A 206 -30.53 26.40 -5.91
C TRP A 206 -31.94 26.06 -6.36
N SER A 207 -32.79 25.61 -5.42
CA SER A 207 -34.21 25.56 -5.65
C SER A 207 -34.63 26.97 -6.03
N ALA A 208 -35.29 27.04 -7.15
CA ALA A 208 -35.76 28.23 -7.80
C ALA A 208 -36.26 29.29 -6.79
N ILE A 209 -35.72 30.48 -6.87
CA ILE A 209 -36.29 31.67 -6.27
C ILE A 209 -37.72 31.78 -6.84
N PRO A 210 -38.78 31.75 -6.00
CA PRO A 210 -40.12 31.98 -6.53
C PRO A 210 -40.14 33.39 -7.15
N SER A 211 -40.47 33.42 -8.42
CA SER A 211 -40.73 34.68 -9.11
C SER A 211 -41.90 35.34 -8.41
N SER A 212 -41.62 36.42 -7.65
CA SER A 212 -42.63 37.35 -7.19
C SER A 212 -43.12 38.13 -8.38
N ASP A 213 -44.15 37.60 -8.99
CA ASP A 213 -44.97 38.32 -9.97
C ASP A 213 -45.90 39.22 -9.16
N THR A 214 -45.56 40.48 -8.99
CA THR A 214 -46.47 41.53 -8.57
C THR A 214 -46.62 42.50 -9.76
N GLY A 215 -47.61 42.24 -10.57
CA GLY A 215 -48.08 43.18 -11.55
C GLY A 215 -48.75 44.39 -10.88
N PRO A 216 -48.66 45.56 -11.46
CA PRO A 216 -49.35 46.74 -10.99
C PRO A 216 -50.78 46.82 -11.57
N ASP A 217 -51.71 47.13 -10.72
CA ASP A 217 -52.92 47.87 -11.10
C ASP A 217 -52.73 49.37 -10.84
#